data_49764bb67a87c905afd989a0f07c665e
#
_entry.id   49764bb67a87c905afd989a0f07c665e
#
_cell.length_a   1.000
_cell.length_b   1.000
_cell.length_c   1.000
_cell.angle_alpha   90.00
_cell.angle_beta   90.00
_cell.angle_gamma   90.00
#
_symmetry.space_group_name_H-M   'P 1'
#
loop_
_entity.id
_entity.type
_entity.pdbx_description
1 polymer ?
#
loop_
_entity_poly.entity_id
_entity_poly.type
_entity_poly.pdbx_seq_one_letter_code
_entity_poly.pdbx_strand_id
1 'polypeptide(L)'
;GILALLVRQCNQLLQVKDLDCLGKSNGMIAKQMKVPAFVAGKLKDQAKMFSMDTLRDMIEACAKTDESIKTGKISDRVGVELLLIQFSQK
;
A
#
# COMPACT_ATOMS: atom_id res chain seq x y z
N GLY A 1 -8.59 -11.82 -0.52
CA GLY A 1 -8.48 -11.69 0.90
C GLY A 1 -7.94 -10.35 1.36
N ILE A 2 -7.81 -10.20 2.66
CA ILE A 2 -7.32 -8.96 3.28
C ILE A 2 -5.91 -8.58 2.80
N LEU A 3 -5.03 -9.56 2.63
CA LEU A 3 -3.67 -9.29 2.16
C LEU A 3 -3.65 -8.72 0.74
N ALA A 4 -4.50 -9.24 -0.13
CA ALA A 4 -4.61 -8.71 -1.48
C ALA A 4 -5.06 -7.24 -1.48
N LEU A 5 -5.99 -6.89 -0.58
CA LEU A 5 -6.44 -5.51 -0.42
C LEU A 5 -5.33 -4.61 0.11
N LEU A 6 -4.54 -5.09 1.07
CA LEU A 6 -3.41 -4.34 1.62
C LEU A 6 -2.35 -4.08 0.56
N VAL A 7 -1.99 -5.09 -0.23
CA VAL A 7 -1.04 -4.94 -1.32
C VAL A 7 -1.53 -3.93 -2.34
N ARG A 8 -2.81 -4.02 -2.70
CA ARG A 8 -3.41 -3.09 -3.65
C ARG A 8 -3.36 -1.67 -3.13
N GLN A 9 -3.68 -1.46 -1.85
CA GLN A 9 -3.64 -0.14 -1.24
C GLN A 9 -2.21 0.42 -1.20
N CYS A 10 -1.25 -0.40 -0.83
CA CYS A 10 0.16 0.01 -0.84
C CYS A 10 0.62 0.40 -2.24
N ASN A 11 0.24 -0.37 -3.26
CA ASN A 11 0.56 -0.05 -4.64
C ASN A 11 -0.05 1.27 -5.08
N GLN A 12 -1.29 1.55 -4.67
CA GLN A 12 -1.94 2.82 -4.97
C GLN A 12 -1.20 3.99 -4.31
N LEU A 13 -0.78 3.83 -3.06
CA LEU A 13 -0.02 4.87 -2.37
C LEU A 13 1.32 5.13 -3.04
N LEU A 14 2.03 4.08 -3.47
CA LEU A 14 3.27 4.24 -4.22
C LEU A 14 3.05 4.98 -5.53
N GLN A 15 2.01 4.63 -6.26
CA GLN A 15 1.69 5.24 -7.54
C GLN A 15 1.37 6.72 -7.36
N VAL A 16 0.57 7.07 -6.37
CA VAL A 16 0.24 8.47 -6.06
C VAL A 16 1.50 9.25 -5.70
N LYS A 17 2.34 8.67 -4.87
CA LYS A 17 3.58 9.32 -4.43
C LYS A 17 4.51 9.58 -5.60
N ASP A 18 4.63 8.62 -6.51
CA ASP A 18 5.44 8.76 -7.72
C ASP A 18 4.91 9.87 -8.62
N LEU A 19 3.60 9.89 -8.87
CA LEU A 19 2.96 10.92 -9.68
C LEU A 19 3.09 12.31 -9.03
N ASP A 20 2.98 12.39 -7.72
CA ASP A 20 3.17 13.64 -6.99
C ASP A 20 4.61 14.15 -7.13
N CYS A 21 5.58 13.25 -7.08
CA CYS A 21 7.00 13.60 -7.30
C CYS A 21 7.24 14.12 -8.70
N LEU A 22 6.45 13.67 -9.69
CA LEU A 22 6.54 14.16 -11.07
C LEU A 22 5.82 15.49 -11.27
N GLY A 23 5.22 16.05 -10.21
CA GLY A 23 4.53 17.33 -10.28
C GLY A 23 3.12 17.26 -10.84
N LYS A 24 2.50 16.08 -10.88
CA LYS A 24 1.15 15.92 -11.39
C LYS A 24 0.13 16.50 -10.41
N SER A 25 -0.89 17.17 -10.94
CA SER A 25 -1.99 17.70 -10.12
C SER A 25 -2.91 16.58 -9.64
N ASN A 26 -3.72 16.88 -8.62
CA ASN A 26 -4.70 15.90 -8.12
C ASN A 26 -5.65 15.43 -9.21
N GLY A 27 -6.07 16.33 -10.09
CA GLY A 27 -6.94 15.95 -11.21
C GLY A 27 -6.27 14.99 -12.18
N MET A 28 -5.00 15.18 -12.47
CA MET A 28 -4.25 14.28 -13.35
C MET A 28 -4.01 12.93 -12.67
N ILE A 29 -3.68 12.94 -11.38
CA ILE A 29 -3.51 11.71 -10.61
C ILE A 29 -4.80 10.91 -10.60
N ALA A 30 -5.93 11.57 -10.34
CA ALA A 30 -7.24 10.93 -10.33
C ALA A 30 -7.57 10.29 -11.66
N LYS A 31 -7.30 11.01 -12.75
CA LYS A 31 -7.56 10.51 -14.10
C LYS A 31 -6.70 9.30 -14.42
N GLN A 32 -5.42 9.36 -14.08
CA GLN A 32 -4.48 8.28 -14.37
C GLN A 32 -4.77 7.03 -13.55
N MET A 33 -5.18 7.20 -12.30
CA MET A 33 -5.53 6.09 -11.42
C MET A 33 -6.98 5.63 -11.56
N LYS A 34 -7.78 6.36 -12.34
CA LYS A 34 -9.20 6.05 -12.56
C LYS A 34 -10.00 6.09 -11.26
N VAL A 35 -9.75 7.09 -10.44
CA VAL A 35 -10.45 7.32 -9.18
C VAL A 35 -10.99 8.74 -9.15
N PRO A 36 -12.01 9.02 -8.31
CA PRO A 36 -12.49 10.40 -8.14
C PRO A 36 -11.41 11.31 -7.57
N ALA A 37 -11.49 12.60 -7.88
CA ALA A 37 -10.48 13.57 -7.44
C ALA A 37 -10.32 13.61 -5.92
N PHE A 38 -11.42 13.48 -5.16
CA PHE A 38 -11.34 13.49 -3.70
C PHE A 38 -10.61 12.25 -3.16
N VAL A 39 -10.73 11.12 -3.85
CA VAL A 39 -10.00 9.90 -3.48
C VAL A 39 -8.51 10.09 -3.74
N ALA A 40 -8.16 10.70 -4.88
CA ALA A 40 -6.76 11.00 -5.20
C ALA A 40 -6.14 11.92 -4.14
N GLY A 41 -6.88 12.93 -3.69
CA GLY A 41 -6.43 13.81 -2.61
C GLY A 41 -6.18 13.07 -1.30
N LYS A 42 -7.07 12.17 -0.93
CA LYS A 42 -6.90 11.36 0.28
C LYS A 42 -5.70 10.43 0.18
N LEU A 43 -5.53 9.78 -0.97
CA LEU A 43 -4.38 8.91 -1.21
C LEU A 43 -3.07 9.69 -1.15
N LYS A 44 -3.06 10.91 -1.70
CA LYS A 44 -1.90 11.78 -1.65
C LYS A 44 -1.53 12.13 -0.20
N ASP A 45 -2.52 12.49 0.61
CA ASP A 45 -2.30 12.81 2.02
C ASP A 45 -1.77 11.60 2.79
N GLN A 46 -2.32 10.42 2.55
CA GLN A 46 -1.85 9.19 3.17
C GLN A 46 -0.43 8.85 2.73
N ALA A 47 -0.13 9.02 1.44
CA ALA A 47 1.18 8.72 0.90
C ALA A 47 2.27 9.59 1.52
N LYS A 48 1.94 10.81 1.94
CA LYS A 48 2.89 11.70 2.60
C LYS A 48 3.35 11.19 3.96
N MET A 49 2.56 10.33 4.59
CA MET A 49 2.88 9.76 5.90
C MET A 49 3.94 8.68 5.82
N PHE A 50 4.23 8.17 4.63
CA PHE A 50 5.17 7.07 4.42
C PHE A 50 6.21 7.46 3.39
N SER A 51 7.46 7.00 3.59
CA SER A 51 8.49 7.14 2.57
C SER A 51 8.27 6.10 1.47
N MET A 52 8.88 6.33 0.31
CA MET A 52 8.86 5.34 -0.78
C MET A 52 9.42 3.99 -0.31
N ASP A 53 10.52 4.03 0.45
CA ASP A 53 11.15 2.82 0.96
C ASP A 53 10.23 2.07 1.91
N THR A 54 9.53 2.79 2.79
CA THR A 54 8.56 2.17 3.70
C THR A 54 7.44 1.49 2.93
N LEU A 55 6.91 2.14 1.91
CA LEU A 55 5.84 1.56 1.10
C LEU A 55 6.31 0.31 0.35
N ARG A 56 7.52 0.33 -0.19
CA ARG A 56 8.10 -0.84 -0.84
C ARG A 56 8.29 -1.99 0.14
N ASP A 57 8.78 -1.69 1.35
CA ASP A 57 8.95 -2.69 2.39
C ASP A 57 7.61 -3.31 2.80
N MET A 58 6.56 -2.50 2.88
CA MET A 58 5.22 -2.98 3.20
C MET A 58 4.71 -3.94 2.12
N ILE A 59 4.92 -3.60 0.85
CA ILE A 59 4.51 -4.45 -0.27
C ILE A 59 5.28 -5.77 -0.22
N GLU A 60 6.58 -5.71 -0.02
CA GLU A 60 7.42 -6.90 0.07
C GLU A 60 7.03 -7.79 1.24
N ALA A 61 6.78 -7.20 2.41
CA ALA A 61 6.34 -7.95 3.58
C ALA A 61 4.98 -8.61 3.34
N CYS A 62 4.05 -7.92 2.71
CA CYS A 62 2.75 -8.48 2.35
C CYS A 62 2.91 -9.65 1.37
N ALA A 63 3.78 -9.52 0.38
CA ALA A 63 4.00 -10.58 -0.60
C ALA A 63 4.60 -11.82 0.06
N LYS A 64 5.57 -11.65 0.94
CA LYS A 64 6.17 -12.76 1.67
C LYS A 64 5.17 -13.46 2.58
N THR A 65 4.34 -12.67 3.25
CA THR A 65 3.30 -13.20 4.13
C THR A 65 2.27 -14.00 3.33
N ASP A 66 1.84 -13.46 2.19
CA ASP A 66 0.90 -14.14 1.31
C ASP A 66 1.46 -15.50 0.85
N GLU A 67 2.72 -15.54 0.47
CA GLU A 67 3.38 -16.78 0.09
C GLU A 67 3.40 -17.78 1.24
N SER A 68 3.73 -17.33 2.45
CA SER A 68 3.73 -18.20 3.64
C SER A 68 2.35 -18.77 3.91
N ILE A 69 1.29 -17.99 3.70
CA ILE A 69 -0.07 -18.46 3.86
C ILE A 69 -0.41 -19.50 2.80
N LYS A 70 -0.07 -19.24 1.54
CA LYS A 70 -0.35 -20.12 0.41
C LYS A 70 0.37 -21.47 0.54
N THR A 71 1.56 -21.46 1.12
CA THR A 71 2.34 -22.70 1.31
C THR A 71 1.99 -23.41 2.62
N GLY A 72 1.05 -22.87 3.39
CA GLY A 72 0.57 -23.51 4.61
C GLY A 72 1.46 -23.34 5.82
N LYS A 73 2.46 -22.47 5.75
CA LYS A 73 3.37 -22.21 6.89
C LYS A 73 2.69 -21.48 8.03
N ILE A 74 1.80 -20.54 7.69
CA ILE A 74 1.04 -19.76 8.67
C ILE A 74 -0.40 -19.62 8.18
N SER A 75 -1.33 -19.32 9.10
CA SER A 75 -2.71 -19.04 8.74
C SER A 75 -2.87 -17.59 8.30
N ASP A 76 -3.96 -17.27 7.61
CA ASP A 76 -4.32 -15.91 7.23
C ASP A 76 -4.28 -14.97 8.43
N ARG A 77 -4.88 -15.40 9.53
CA ARG A 77 -4.98 -14.61 10.74
C ARG A 77 -3.61 -14.28 11.32
N VAL A 78 -2.75 -15.27 11.42
CA VAL A 78 -1.39 -15.09 11.94
C VAL A 78 -0.60 -14.16 11.02
N GLY A 79 -0.72 -14.33 9.70
CA GLY A 79 -0.06 -13.48 8.74
C GLY A 79 -0.43 -12.02 8.90
N VAL A 80 -1.72 -11.72 9.00
CA VAL A 80 -2.20 -10.34 9.18
C VAL A 80 -1.72 -9.79 10.51
N GLU A 81 -1.78 -10.56 11.59
CA GLU A 81 -1.32 -10.12 12.91
C GLU A 81 0.18 -9.78 12.90
N LEU A 82 1.00 -10.59 12.24
CA LEU A 82 2.43 -10.32 12.14
C LEU A 82 2.72 -9.03 11.38
N LEU A 83 1.98 -8.77 10.30
CA LEU A 83 2.13 -7.54 9.55
C LEU A 83 1.74 -6.31 10.38
N LEU A 84 0.64 -6.40 11.12
CA LEU A 84 0.20 -5.30 11.97
C LEU A 84 1.24 -4.99 13.04
N ILE A 85 1.83 -6.01 13.64
CA ILE A 85 2.89 -5.83 14.63
C ILE A 85 4.12 -5.17 14.00
N GLN A 86 4.52 -5.65 12.83
CA GLN A 86 5.70 -5.16 12.14
C GLN A 86 5.58 -3.66 11.82
N PHE A 87 4.42 -3.22 11.33
CA PHE A 87 4.25 -1.84 10.92
C PHE A 87 3.78 -0.91 12.03
N SER A 88 3.38 -1.42 13.19
CA SER A 88 3.02 -0.60 14.33
C SER A 88 4.20 -0.25 15.23
N GLN A 89 5.35 -0.82 14.99
CA GLN A 89 6.54 -0.59 15.81
C GLN A 89 7.38 0.61 15.37
N LYS A 90 6.83 1.44 14.54
CA LYS A 90 7.54 2.67 14.13
C LYS A 90 7.18 3.87 15.01
#